data_7534010b5cc5119e2b563c44552991d1
#
_entry.id   7534010b5cc5119e2b563c44552991d1
#
_cell.length_a   1.000
_cell.length_b   1.000
_cell.length_c   1.000
_cell.angle_alpha   90.00
_cell.angle_beta   90.00
_cell.angle_gamma   90.00
#
_symmetry.space_group_name_H-M   'P 1'
#
loop_
_entity.id
_entity.type
_entity.pdbx_description
1 polymer ?
#
loop_
_entity_poly.entity_id
_entity_poly.type
_entity_poly.pdbx_seq_one_letter_code
_entity_poly.pdbx_strand_id
1 'polypeptide(L)'
;MAGGGRLSTHVLDTMHGGPASGVRIELRRLDGEAATVLRDALTNADGRVDGGLLTGDDLRVGRYEIAFHLGDYFRARGVALPDPPFLDVVPVRFAIADASGHYHVPLLASPWAYSTYRGS
;
A
#
# COMPACT_ATOMS: atom_id res chain seq x y z
N MET A 1 0.72 21.03 -18.58
CA MET A 1 -0.41 20.55 -17.85
C MET A 1 0.03 19.75 -16.65
N ALA A 2 -0.32 20.23 -15.51
CA ALA A 2 -0.20 19.43 -14.33
C ALA A 2 -1.21 18.29 -14.41
N GLY A 3 -1.09 17.32 -13.62
CA GLY A 3 -2.14 16.35 -13.44
C GLY A 3 -2.01 15.03 -14.16
N GLY A 4 -0.87 14.78 -14.77
CA GLY A 4 -0.61 13.46 -15.34
C GLY A 4 -0.19 12.40 -14.32
N GLY A 5 0.18 12.82 -13.11
CA GLY A 5 0.73 11.91 -12.11
C GLY A 5 -0.32 11.07 -11.41
N ARG A 6 0.10 9.89 -10.96
CA ARG A 6 -0.75 9.02 -10.13
C ARG A 6 0.08 8.09 -9.27
N LEU A 7 -0.47 7.75 -8.12
CA LEU A 7 0.06 6.74 -7.22
C LEU A 7 -0.99 5.65 -7.04
N SER A 8 -0.60 4.42 -7.19
CA SER A 8 -1.48 3.26 -7.02
C SER A 8 -0.76 2.12 -6.31
N THR A 9 -1.53 1.18 -5.81
CA THR A 9 -1.02 -0.03 -5.16
C THR A 9 -1.79 -1.25 -5.63
N HIS A 10 -1.22 -2.42 -5.41
CA HIS A 10 -1.85 -3.70 -5.70
C HIS A 10 -1.32 -4.71 -4.71
N VAL A 11 -2.20 -5.28 -3.88
CA VAL A 11 -1.80 -6.24 -2.86
C VAL A 11 -2.12 -7.65 -3.35
N LEU A 12 -1.09 -8.49 -3.39
CA LEU A 12 -1.19 -9.88 -3.80
C LEU A 12 -0.91 -10.78 -2.60
N ASP A 13 -1.82 -11.70 -2.35
CA ASP A 13 -1.71 -12.73 -1.32
C ASP A 13 -1.01 -13.94 -1.93
N THR A 14 0.26 -14.09 -1.64
CA THR A 14 1.07 -15.18 -2.21
C THR A 14 0.81 -16.52 -1.52
N MET A 15 0.21 -16.51 -0.33
CA MET A 15 -0.19 -17.74 0.34
C MET A 15 -1.37 -18.40 -0.36
N HIS A 16 -2.36 -17.59 -0.78
CA HIS A 16 -3.57 -18.09 -1.43
C HIS A 16 -3.51 -17.99 -2.96
N GLY A 17 -2.49 -17.31 -3.50
CA GLY A 17 -2.26 -17.26 -4.94
C GLY A 17 -3.18 -16.31 -5.69
N GLY A 18 -3.54 -15.19 -5.11
CA GLY A 18 -4.44 -14.24 -5.76
C GLY A 18 -4.41 -12.84 -5.13
N PRO A 19 -5.28 -11.94 -5.62
CA PRO A 19 -5.36 -10.60 -5.04
C PRO A 19 -5.89 -10.63 -3.61
N ALA A 20 -5.42 -9.70 -2.79
CA ALA A 20 -5.83 -9.57 -1.40
C ALA A 20 -6.92 -8.51 -1.29
N SER A 21 -8.15 -8.94 -1.06
CA SER A 21 -9.32 -8.08 -0.88
C SER A 21 -9.52 -7.76 0.60
N GLY A 22 -9.82 -6.50 0.90
CA GLY A 22 -10.12 -6.08 2.26
C GLY A 22 -8.90 -5.81 3.13
N VAL A 23 -7.74 -5.55 2.53
CA VAL A 23 -6.56 -5.10 3.26
C VAL A 23 -6.71 -3.62 3.54
N ARG A 24 -6.65 -3.24 4.82
CA ARG A 24 -6.60 -1.84 5.19
C ARG A 24 -5.23 -1.28 4.86
N ILE A 25 -5.21 -0.15 4.17
CA ILE A 25 -3.99 0.58 3.86
C ILE A 25 -4.13 2.04 4.28
N GLU A 26 -3.02 2.60 4.75
CA GLU A 26 -2.93 4.01 5.09
C GLU A 26 -1.76 4.61 4.34
N LEU A 27 -2.04 5.65 3.54
CA LEU A 27 -0.99 6.41 2.86
C LEU A 27 -0.66 7.63 3.70
N ARG A 28 0.62 7.82 3.97
CA ARG A 28 1.12 8.97 4.73
C ARG A 28 2.17 9.73 3.95
N ARG A 29 2.14 11.04 4.10
CA ARG A 29 3.24 11.91 3.70
C ARG A 29 4.18 12.08 4.89
N LEU A 30 5.46 11.94 4.63
CA LEU A 30 6.51 12.09 5.64
C LEU A 30 7.22 13.41 5.47
N ASP A 31 7.22 14.23 6.52
CA ASP A 31 7.92 15.52 6.58
C ASP A 31 8.80 15.53 7.83
N GLY A 32 10.07 15.14 7.68
CA GLY A 32 10.95 14.92 8.81
C GLY A 32 10.40 13.82 9.71
N GLU A 33 10.11 14.13 10.97
CA GLU A 33 9.52 13.18 11.91
C GLU A 33 7.99 13.18 11.86
N ALA A 34 7.40 14.14 11.18
CA ALA A 34 5.94 14.23 11.07
C ALA A 34 5.42 13.31 9.97
N ALA A 35 4.27 12.71 10.22
CA ALA A 35 3.57 11.88 9.25
C ALA A 35 2.11 12.34 9.19
N THR A 36 1.63 12.62 7.99
CA THR A 36 0.25 13.06 7.76
C THR A 36 -0.47 12.00 6.95
N VAL A 37 -1.58 11.49 7.49
CA VAL A 37 -2.42 10.53 6.76
C VAL A 37 -3.13 11.24 5.62
N LEU A 38 -2.88 10.81 4.40
CA LEU A 38 -3.49 11.35 3.19
C LEU A 38 -4.68 10.50 2.73
N ARG A 39 -4.63 9.20 2.97
CA ARG A 39 -5.66 8.27 2.55
C ARG A 39 -5.72 7.07 3.49
N ASP A 40 -6.94 6.64 3.81
CA ASP A 40 -7.21 5.41 4.55
C ASP A 40 -8.26 4.66 3.73
N ALA A 41 -7.93 3.45 3.29
CA ALA A 41 -8.78 2.72 2.36
C ALA A 41 -8.65 1.21 2.56
N LEU A 42 -9.61 0.48 2.02
CA LEU A 42 -9.55 -0.98 1.91
C LEU A 42 -9.33 -1.37 0.46
N THR A 43 -8.54 -2.42 0.24
CA THR A 43 -8.40 -2.96 -1.10
C THR A 43 -9.72 -3.60 -1.56
N ASN A 44 -9.98 -3.51 -2.86
CA ASN A 44 -11.15 -4.12 -3.51
C ASN A 44 -10.89 -5.59 -3.87
N ALA A 45 -11.82 -6.20 -4.60
CA ALA A 45 -11.71 -7.60 -5.01
C ALA A 45 -10.48 -7.90 -5.87
N ASP A 46 -9.93 -6.90 -6.53
CA ASP A 46 -8.71 -7.02 -7.34
C ASP A 46 -7.43 -6.75 -6.53
N GLY A 47 -7.56 -6.45 -5.25
CA GLY A 47 -6.42 -6.08 -4.40
C GLY A 47 -5.93 -4.67 -4.64
N ARG A 48 -6.73 -3.83 -5.28
CA ARG A 48 -6.41 -2.43 -5.60
C ARG A 48 -7.29 -1.49 -4.81
N VAL A 49 -6.99 -0.21 -4.87
CA VAL A 49 -7.84 0.83 -4.28
C VAL A 49 -8.58 1.53 -5.41
N ASP A 50 -9.91 1.64 -5.27
CA ASP A 50 -10.75 2.30 -6.25
C ASP A 50 -10.28 3.75 -6.46
N GLY A 51 -10.04 4.12 -7.72
CA GLY A 51 -9.56 5.45 -8.06
C GLY A 51 -8.07 5.71 -7.76
N GLY A 52 -7.33 4.71 -7.30
CA GLY A 52 -5.93 4.86 -6.91
C GLY A 52 -5.75 5.55 -5.56
N LEU A 53 -4.54 5.91 -5.21
CA LEU A 53 -4.21 6.55 -3.93
C LEU A 53 -4.10 8.06 -4.06
N LEU A 54 -3.38 8.54 -5.05
CA LEU A 54 -3.23 9.96 -5.36
C LEU A 54 -3.31 10.16 -6.87
N THR A 55 -3.90 11.25 -7.30
CA THR A 55 -4.00 11.61 -8.70
C THR A 55 -3.80 13.12 -8.89
N GLY A 56 -3.26 13.49 -10.06
CA GLY A 56 -3.17 14.87 -10.45
C GLY A 56 -2.38 15.74 -9.49
N ASP A 57 -2.96 16.85 -9.09
CA ASP A 57 -2.29 17.85 -8.25
C ASP A 57 -2.04 17.38 -6.82
N ASP A 58 -2.69 16.30 -6.39
CA ASP A 58 -2.45 15.71 -5.07
C ASP A 58 -1.13 14.94 -5.03
N LEU A 59 -0.60 14.54 -6.19
CA LEU A 59 0.70 13.90 -6.27
C LEU A 59 1.80 14.94 -6.22
N ARG A 60 2.61 14.90 -5.18
CA ARG A 60 3.69 15.86 -4.97
C ARG A 60 5.01 15.15 -4.76
N VAL A 61 6.08 15.82 -5.15
CA VAL A 61 7.44 15.36 -4.82
C VAL A 61 7.60 15.27 -3.31
N GLY A 62 8.17 14.19 -2.83
CA GLY A 62 8.40 13.99 -1.40
C GLY A 62 8.53 12.53 -1.01
N ARG A 63 8.55 12.31 0.29
CA ARG A 63 8.65 10.98 0.88
C ARG A 63 7.32 10.56 1.44
N TYR A 64 7.00 9.28 1.25
CA TYR A 64 5.70 8.72 1.59
C TYR A 64 5.87 7.35 2.26
N GLU A 65 4.81 6.92 2.91
CA GLU A 65 4.73 5.58 3.48
C GLU A 65 3.34 5.01 3.23
N ILE A 66 3.27 3.78 2.77
CA ILE A 66 2.03 3.01 2.77
C ILE A 66 2.14 1.97 3.88
N ALA A 67 1.21 1.99 4.83
CA ALA A 67 1.11 0.98 5.87
C ALA A 67 0.04 -0.04 5.47
N PHE A 68 0.43 -1.30 5.36
CA PHE A 68 -0.44 -2.41 4.98
C PHE A 68 -0.76 -3.24 6.21
N HIS A 69 -2.04 -3.36 6.57
CA HIS A 69 -2.49 -4.13 7.73
C HIS A 69 -2.63 -5.60 7.35
N LEU A 70 -1.52 -6.31 7.30
CA LEU A 70 -1.47 -7.71 6.84
C LEU A 70 -1.98 -8.70 7.89
N GLY A 71 -1.66 -8.49 9.17
CA GLY A 71 -2.09 -9.40 10.23
C GLY A 71 -3.60 -9.53 10.28
N ASP A 72 -4.30 -8.41 10.27
CA ASP A 72 -5.76 -8.39 10.26
C ASP A 72 -6.33 -9.09 9.03
N TYR A 73 -5.72 -8.85 7.88
CA TYR A 73 -6.16 -9.48 6.63
C TYR A 73 -6.07 -11.01 6.70
N PHE A 74 -4.92 -11.56 7.10
CA PHE A 74 -4.75 -13.01 7.13
C PHE A 74 -5.61 -13.66 8.20
N ARG A 75 -5.82 -13.00 9.34
CA ARG A 75 -6.77 -13.49 10.34
C ARG A 75 -8.19 -13.56 9.79
N ALA A 76 -8.60 -12.53 9.08
CA ALA A 76 -9.93 -12.50 8.45
C ALA A 76 -10.09 -13.61 7.39
N ARG A 77 -8.99 -14.05 6.79
CA ARG A 77 -8.98 -15.20 5.87
C ARG A 77 -8.94 -16.55 6.59
N GLY A 78 -8.95 -16.56 7.92
CA GLY A 78 -8.95 -17.80 8.71
C GLY A 78 -7.58 -18.43 8.88
N VAL A 79 -6.51 -17.72 8.59
CA VAL A 79 -5.15 -18.22 8.79
C VAL A 79 -4.81 -18.20 10.27
N ALA A 80 -4.36 -19.33 10.80
CA ALA A 80 -3.89 -19.42 12.19
C ALA A 80 -2.55 -18.71 12.31
N LEU A 81 -2.52 -17.63 13.09
CA LEU A 81 -1.32 -16.82 13.31
C LEU A 81 -0.99 -16.76 14.79
N PRO A 82 0.30 -16.60 15.15
CA PRO A 82 0.65 -16.20 16.51
C PRO A 82 -0.02 -14.86 16.87
N ASP A 83 -0.11 -14.57 18.15
CA ASP A 83 -0.61 -13.29 18.64
C ASP A 83 0.45 -12.63 19.53
N PRO A 84 1.09 -11.53 19.07
CA PRO A 84 0.90 -10.85 17.77
C PRO A 84 1.50 -11.65 16.60
N PRO A 85 1.01 -11.39 15.37
CA PRO A 85 1.56 -12.07 14.20
C PRO A 85 2.94 -11.55 13.83
N PHE A 86 3.74 -12.34 13.14
CA PHE A 86 5.09 -11.94 12.74
C PHE A 86 5.07 -10.69 11.85
N LEU A 87 4.29 -10.72 10.77
CA LEU A 87 4.01 -9.52 9.98
C LEU A 87 2.63 -9.01 10.35
N ASP A 88 2.59 -7.87 11.02
CA ASP A 88 1.34 -7.23 11.44
C ASP A 88 1.04 -6.05 10.52
N VAL A 89 1.53 -4.86 10.82
CA VAL A 89 1.45 -3.72 9.93
C VAL A 89 2.79 -3.58 9.23
N VAL A 90 2.77 -3.63 7.90
CA VAL A 90 3.98 -3.53 7.08
C VAL A 90 4.07 -2.14 6.47
N PRO A 91 5.04 -1.31 6.89
CA PRO A 91 5.25 -0.01 6.30
C PRO A 91 6.20 -0.12 5.09
N VAL A 92 5.80 0.47 3.99
CA VAL A 92 6.66 0.61 2.81
C VAL A 92 6.91 2.10 2.58
N ARG A 93 8.16 2.51 2.75
CA ARG A 93 8.57 3.89 2.52
C ARG A 93 9.15 4.02 1.13
N PHE A 94 8.76 5.08 0.44
CA PHE A 94 9.22 5.36 -0.91
C PHE A 94 9.21 6.86 -1.15
N ALA A 95 9.79 7.27 -2.27
CA ALA A 95 9.85 8.67 -2.62
C ALA A 95 9.31 8.90 -4.03
N ILE A 96 8.65 10.02 -4.20
CA ILE A 96 8.19 10.51 -5.49
C ILE A 96 9.09 11.67 -5.88
N ALA A 97 9.81 11.50 -6.98
CA ALA A 97 10.73 12.51 -7.49
C ALA A 97 10.15 13.33 -8.64
N ASP A 98 9.09 12.85 -9.28
CA ASP A 98 8.47 13.49 -10.43
C ASP A 98 6.95 13.54 -10.22
N ALA A 99 6.42 14.74 -9.98
CA ALA A 99 5.00 14.94 -9.71
C ALA A 99 4.10 14.61 -10.90
N SER A 100 4.65 14.48 -12.10
CA SER A 100 3.91 14.08 -13.30
C SER A 100 4.02 12.57 -13.58
N GLY A 101 4.78 11.84 -12.76
CA GLY A 101 5.06 10.44 -12.99
C GLY A 101 3.95 9.50 -12.54
N HIS A 102 3.99 8.29 -13.04
CA HIS A 102 3.13 7.20 -12.57
C HIS A 102 3.92 6.31 -11.62
N TYR A 103 3.45 6.21 -10.39
CA TYR A 103 4.08 5.41 -9.35
C TYR A 103 3.12 4.29 -8.95
N HIS A 104 3.56 3.07 -9.13
CA HIS A 104 2.82 1.89 -8.71
C HIS A 104 3.66 1.15 -7.69
N VAL A 105 3.12 0.96 -6.49
CA VAL A 105 3.81 0.34 -5.36
C VAL A 105 3.04 -0.93 -4.97
N PRO A 106 3.30 -2.06 -5.63
CA PRO A 106 2.64 -3.31 -5.29
C PRO A 106 3.25 -3.93 -4.04
N LEU A 107 2.47 -4.77 -3.38
CA LEU A 107 2.93 -5.59 -2.26
C LEU A 107 2.57 -7.05 -2.53
N LEU A 108 3.58 -7.92 -2.51
CA LEU A 108 3.39 -9.36 -2.54
C LEU A 108 3.63 -9.86 -1.12
N ALA A 109 2.62 -10.50 -0.52
CA ALA A 109 2.68 -10.79 0.90
C ALA A 109 2.17 -12.19 1.24
N SER A 110 2.83 -12.79 2.22
CA SER A 110 2.38 -13.95 2.96
C SER A 110 2.44 -13.59 4.45
N PRO A 111 1.98 -14.46 5.36
CA PRO A 111 2.12 -14.18 6.79
C PRO A 111 3.57 -14.03 7.27
N TRP A 112 4.55 -14.47 6.50
CA TRP A 112 5.95 -14.57 6.92
C TRP A 112 6.93 -13.79 6.05
N ALA A 113 6.49 -13.26 4.90
CA ALA A 113 7.38 -12.58 3.97
C ALA A 113 6.61 -11.59 3.12
N TYR A 114 7.29 -10.54 2.68
CA TYR A 114 6.73 -9.63 1.68
C TYR A 114 7.82 -9.09 0.77
N SER A 115 7.41 -8.63 -0.37
CA SER A 115 8.27 -7.87 -1.27
C SER A 115 7.50 -6.74 -1.93
N THR A 116 8.22 -5.75 -2.38
CA THR A 116 7.68 -4.62 -3.10
C THR A 116 8.67 -4.21 -4.19
N TYR A 117 8.17 -3.45 -5.16
CA TYR A 117 9.00 -2.88 -6.21
C TYR A 117 8.28 -1.69 -6.82
N ARG A 118 8.97 -0.91 -7.62
CA ARG A 118 8.29 0.13 -8.38
C ARG A 118 7.73 -0.48 -9.65
N GLY A 119 6.41 -0.58 -9.72
CA GLY A 119 5.72 -1.01 -10.93
C GLY A 119 5.68 0.09 -11.99
N SER A 120 5.33 -0.28 -13.17
CA SER A 120 5.17 0.67 -14.27
C SER A 120 3.74 1.17 -14.43
#